data_70907041888aa2881f1fcac21473563f
#
_entry.id   70907041888aa2881f1fcac21473563f
#
_cell.length_a   1.000
_cell.length_b   1.000
_cell.length_c   1.000
_cell.angle_alpha   90.00
_cell.angle_beta   90.00
_cell.angle_gamma   90.00
#
_symmetry.space_group_name_H-M   'P 1'
#
loop_
_entity.id
_entity.type
_entity.pdbx_description
1 polymer ?
#
loop_
_entity_poly.entity_id
_entity_poly.type
_entity_poly.pdbx_seq_one_letter_code
_entity_poly.pdbx_strand_id
1 'polypeptide(L)'
;LYTGTGTIAQYVATSAKKVVGIDSVEEGIKAAYENAERNNISNCTFYTGDMKEIFTDEFIAKNGTPDIIITNPPRDGMHKKVVEQILKIGTNRIVYISCNSATQARDLSLMDELYKVIHIQPIDMFPQTHHVENIVVLEKK
;
A
#
# COMPACT_ATOMS: atom_id res chain seq x y z
N LEU A 1 0.22 1.08 2.37
CA LEU A 1 -1.09 0.82 2.97
C LEU A 1 -1.28 -0.69 3.08
N TYR A 2 -1.98 -1.17 4.12
CA TYR A 2 -2.18 -2.59 4.44
C TYR A 2 -0.83 -3.30 4.65
N THR A 3 -0.08 -2.80 5.65
CA THR A 3 1.35 -3.13 5.79
C THR A 3 1.61 -4.49 6.45
N GLY A 4 0.61 -5.08 7.11
CA GLY A 4 0.76 -6.33 7.86
C GLY A 4 1.92 -6.25 8.85
N THR A 5 2.79 -7.25 8.83
CA THR A 5 4.01 -7.33 9.66
C THR A 5 5.18 -6.45 9.16
N GLY A 6 4.92 -5.54 8.22
CA GLY A 6 5.89 -4.56 7.75
C GLY A 6 6.91 -5.06 6.74
N THR A 7 6.73 -6.23 6.14
CA THR A 7 7.71 -6.83 5.22
C THR A 7 8.06 -5.93 4.04
N ILE A 8 7.05 -5.44 3.30
CA ILE A 8 7.26 -4.54 2.16
C ILE A 8 7.83 -3.19 2.64
N ALA A 9 7.28 -2.66 3.74
CA ALA A 9 7.73 -1.39 4.31
C ALA A 9 9.22 -1.42 4.66
N GLN A 10 9.69 -2.48 5.31
CA GLN A 10 11.09 -2.68 5.67
C GLN A 10 11.98 -2.88 4.44
N TYR A 11 11.51 -3.63 3.45
CA TYR A 11 12.27 -3.84 2.21
C TYR A 11 12.54 -2.50 1.49
N VAL A 12 11.54 -1.64 1.36
CA VAL A 12 11.71 -0.35 0.69
C VAL A 12 12.39 0.72 1.55
N ALA A 13 12.48 0.50 2.87
CA ALA A 13 13.10 1.44 3.81
C ALA A 13 14.57 1.76 3.47
N THR A 14 15.29 0.79 2.89
CA THR A 14 16.69 0.97 2.45
C THR A 14 16.86 2.01 1.34
N SER A 15 15.79 2.27 0.58
CA SER A 15 15.76 3.20 -0.56
C SER A 15 14.88 4.44 -0.30
N ALA A 16 14.39 4.61 0.93
CA ALA A 16 13.50 5.70 1.30
C ALA A 16 14.06 6.50 2.48
N LYS A 17 13.76 7.80 2.54
CA LYS A 17 14.07 8.63 3.70
C LYS A 17 13.18 8.31 4.90
N LYS A 18 11.92 8.05 4.64
CA LYS A 18 10.89 7.75 5.63
C LYS A 18 9.87 6.80 5.02
N VAL A 19 9.45 5.82 5.77
CA VAL A 19 8.36 4.91 5.40
C VAL A 19 7.27 4.97 6.48
N VAL A 20 6.01 5.06 6.05
CA VAL A 20 4.86 5.04 6.92
C VAL A 20 3.99 3.86 6.54
N GLY A 21 3.80 2.93 7.46
CA GLY A 21 2.94 1.77 7.32
C GLY A 21 1.63 1.92 8.10
N ILE A 22 0.53 1.45 7.53
CA ILE A 22 -0.79 1.44 8.18
C ILE A 22 -1.40 0.05 8.02
N ASP A 23 -1.96 -0.48 9.09
CA ASP A 23 -2.76 -1.71 9.09
C ASP A 23 -3.83 -1.68 10.17
N SER A 24 -4.91 -2.41 9.98
CA SER A 24 -5.98 -2.52 10.98
C SER A 24 -5.70 -3.55 12.08
N VAL A 25 -4.75 -4.48 11.84
CA VAL A 25 -4.41 -5.57 12.75
C VAL A 25 -3.29 -5.12 13.69
N GLU A 26 -3.64 -4.91 14.97
CA GLU A 26 -2.71 -4.42 16.00
C GLU A 26 -1.51 -5.35 16.19
N GLU A 27 -1.72 -6.67 16.22
CA GLU A 27 -0.66 -7.65 16.31
C GLU A 27 0.31 -7.59 15.13
N GLY A 28 -0.21 -7.31 13.93
CA GLY A 28 0.60 -7.09 12.73
C GLY A 28 1.50 -5.88 12.87
N ILE A 29 0.98 -4.77 13.37
CA ILE A 29 1.74 -3.54 13.62
C ILE A 29 2.80 -3.74 14.71
N LYS A 30 2.45 -4.45 15.79
CA LYS A 30 3.42 -4.80 16.83
C LYS A 30 4.58 -5.63 16.27
N ALA A 31 4.25 -6.66 15.49
CA ALA A 31 5.25 -7.46 14.80
C ALA A 31 6.08 -6.63 13.79
N ALA A 32 5.48 -5.63 13.12
CA ALA A 32 6.20 -4.75 12.21
C ALA A 32 7.27 -3.93 12.93
N TYR A 33 6.98 -3.40 14.12
CA TYR A 33 7.98 -2.72 14.94
C TYR A 33 9.09 -3.66 15.42
N GLU A 34 8.74 -4.85 15.94
CA GLU A 34 9.73 -5.86 16.37
C GLU A 34 10.65 -6.28 15.21
N ASN A 35 10.08 -6.49 14.02
CA ASN A 35 10.85 -6.86 12.84
C ASN A 35 11.77 -5.71 12.38
N ALA A 36 11.30 -4.46 12.42
CA ALA A 36 12.12 -3.30 12.07
C ALA A 36 13.31 -3.15 13.04
N GLU A 37 13.09 -3.36 14.34
CA GLU A 37 14.15 -3.35 15.36
C GLU A 37 15.18 -4.45 15.11
N ARG A 38 14.73 -5.71 14.89
CA ARG A 38 15.61 -6.85 14.58
C ARG A 38 16.46 -6.64 13.33
N ASN A 39 15.92 -5.93 12.35
CA ASN A 39 16.59 -5.63 11.08
C ASN A 39 17.37 -4.31 11.11
N ASN A 40 17.46 -3.62 12.26
CA ASN A 40 18.09 -2.31 12.42
C ASN A 40 17.54 -1.23 11.48
N ILE A 41 16.22 -1.25 11.22
CA ILE A 41 15.52 -0.27 10.38
C ILE A 41 14.87 0.77 11.28
N SER A 42 15.34 2.01 11.19
CA SER A 42 14.92 3.13 12.07
C SER A 42 14.03 4.17 11.39
N ASN A 43 13.86 4.10 10.07
CA ASN A 43 13.09 5.07 9.28
C ASN A 43 11.67 4.63 8.94
N CYS A 44 11.17 3.56 9.58
CA CYS A 44 9.79 3.11 9.48
C CYS A 44 8.98 3.58 10.68
N THR A 45 7.76 4.05 10.43
CA THR A 45 6.75 4.34 11.45
C THR A 45 5.47 3.60 11.08
N PHE A 46 4.86 2.91 12.04
CA PHE A 46 3.66 2.10 11.79
C PHE A 46 2.48 2.62 12.61
N TYR A 47 1.28 2.52 12.06
CA TYR A 47 0.04 2.98 12.68
C TYR A 47 -1.02 1.89 12.61
N THR A 48 -1.70 1.64 13.73
CA THR A 48 -2.87 0.76 13.80
C THR A 48 -4.13 1.56 13.53
N GLY A 49 -4.98 1.09 12.63
CA GLY A 49 -6.31 1.66 12.41
C GLY A 49 -6.96 1.18 11.12
N ASP A 50 -8.29 1.26 11.07
CA ASP A 50 -9.03 1.01 9.85
C ASP A 50 -8.62 2.03 8.78
N MET A 51 -8.20 1.53 7.63
CA MET A 51 -7.64 2.35 6.55
C MET A 51 -8.58 3.50 6.15
N LYS A 52 -9.88 3.25 6.08
CA LYS A 52 -10.88 4.26 5.69
C LYS A 52 -11.10 5.36 6.75
N GLU A 53 -10.65 5.13 7.99
CA GLU A 53 -10.82 6.08 9.10
C GLU A 53 -9.52 6.80 9.44
N ILE A 54 -8.37 6.14 9.30
CA ILE A 54 -7.07 6.72 9.67
C ILE A 54 -6.39 7.45 8.51
N PHE A 55 -6.58 7.00 7.26
CA PHE A 55 -5.93 7.59 6.10
C PHE A 55 -6.65 8.86 5.63
N THR A 56 -6.49 9.92 6.43
CA THR A 56 -7.17 11.23 6.30
C THR A 56 -6.20 12.36 5.98
N ASP A 57 -6.74 13.55 5.73
CA ASP A 57 -5.93 14.76 5.52
C ASP A 57 -5.08 15.10 6.76
N GLU A 58 -5.62 14.92 7.97
CA GLU A 58 -4.88 15.12 9.21
C GLU A 58 -3.72 14.15 9.33
N PHE A 59 -3.93 12.89 8.91
CA PHE A 59 -2.85 11.90 8.87
C PHE A 59 -1.75 12.31 7.89
N ILE A 60 -2.12 12.81 6.71
CA ILE A 60 -1.15 13.30 5.71
C ILE A 60 -0.45 14.57 6.21
N ALA A 61 -1.16 15.51 6.82
CA ALA A 61 -0.56 16.70 7.41
C ALA A 61 0.48 16.37 8.49
N LYS A 62 0.20 15.36 9.31
CA LYS A 62 1.11 14.88 10.37
C LYS A 62 2.34 14.16 9.83
N ASN A 63 2.17 13.32 8.82
CA ASN A 63 3.21 12.40 8.34
C ASN A 63 3.97 12.91 7.11
N GLY A 64 3.43 13.89 6.41
CA GLY A 64 3.89 14.40 5.13
C GLY A 64 3.20 13.74 3.94
N THR A 65 3.19 14.44 2.81
CA THR A 65 2.69 13.90 1.54
C THR A 65 3.66 12.84 1.02
N PRO A 66 3.18 11.63 0.70
CA PRO A 66 4.05 10.58 0.19
C PRO A 66 4.46 10.84 -1.27
N ASP A 67 5.72 10.57 -1.61
CA ASP A 67 6.19 10.54 -3.00
C ASP A 67 5.67 9.31 -3.75
N ILE A 68 5.54 8.18 -3.05
CA ILE A 68 5.06 6.91 -3.57
C ILE A 68 4.08 6.29 -2.58
N ILE A 69 2.98 5.76 -3.08
CA ILE A 69 2.06 4.92 -2.30
C ILE A 69 2.21 3.46 -2.76
N ILE A 70 2.47 2.56 -1.83
CA ILE A 70 2.40 1.11 -2.04
C ILE A 70 1.16 0.61 -1.31
N THR A 71 0.29 -0.11 -1.99
CA THR A 71 -0.93 -0.67 -1.42
C THR A 71 -1.05 -2.17 -1.72
N ASN A 72 -1.39 -2.95 -0.70
CA ASN A 72 -1.59 -4.40 -0.80
C ASN A 72 -2.87 -4.78 -0.01
N PRO A 73 -4.05 -4.39 -0.52
CA PRO A 73 -5.30 -4.58 0.20
C PRO A 73 -5.74 -6.05 0.23
N PRO A 74 -6.72 -6.41 1.08
CA PRO A 74 -7.34 -7.72 1.07
C PRO A 74 -8.04 -8.01 -0.27
N ARG A 75 -8.54 -9.25 -0.44
CA ARG A 75 -9.17 -9.75 -1.69
C ARG A 75 -10.33 -8.89 -2.19
N ASP A 76 -11.01 -8.17 -1.31
CA ASP A 76 -12.11 -7.27 -1.66
C ASP A 76 -11.66 -5.96 -2.31
N GLY A 77 -10.34 -5.74 -2.38
CA GLY A 77 -9.74 -4.50 -2.87
C GLY A 77 -9.78 -3.38 -1.84
N MET A 78 -9.58 -2.14 -2.30
CA MET A 78 -9.63 -0.97 -1.45
C MET A 78 -11.06 -0.48 -1.23
N HIS A 79 -11.34 0.04 -0.02
CA HIS A 79 -12.57 0.77 0.22
C HIS A 79 -12.58 2.08 -0.59
N LYS A 80 -13.75 2.48 -1.10
CA LYS A 80 -13.91 3.68 -1.95
C LYS A 80 -13.28 4.94 -1.34
N LYS A 81 -13.47 5.19 -0.04
CA LYS A 81 -12.87 6.33 0.68
C LYS A 81 -11.33 6.32 0.60
N VAL A 82 -10.70 5.14 0.59
CA VAL A 82 -9.23 5.02 0.47
C VAL A 82 -8.78 5.41 -0.92
N VAL A 83 -9.50 4.96 -1.95
CA VAL A 83 -9.25 5.35 -3.35
C VAL A 83 -9.41 6.87 -3.52
N GLU A 84 -10.50 7.45 -3.00
CA GLU A 84 -10.75 8.89 -3.03
C GLU A 84 -9.63 9.68 -2.35
N GLN A 85 -9.13 9.20 -1.22
CA GLN A 85 -8.02 9.85 -0.52
C GLN A 85 -6.70 9.75 -1.31
N ILE A 86 -6.42 8.61 -1.95
CA ILE A 86 -5.26 8.47 -2.84
C ILE A 86 -5.34 9.46 -4.00
N LEU A 87 -6.51 9.59 -4.64
CA LEU A 87 -6.75 10.55 -5.71
C LEU A 87 -6.55 11.99 -5.24
N LYS A 88 -7.06 12.33 -4.05
CA LYS A 88 -6.90 13.66 -3.45
C LYS A 88 -5.45 14.01 -3.15
N ILE A 89 -4.66 13.07 -2.64
CA ILE A 89 -3.22 13.23 -2.39
C ILE A 89 -2.49 13.48 -3.71
N GLY A 90 -2.86 12.76 -4.77
CA GLY A 90 -2.29 12.92 -6.10
C GLY A 90 -0.80 12.59 -6.16
N THR A 91 -0.36 11.59 -5.43
CA THR A 91 1.02 11.07 -5.43
C THR A 91 1.50 10.75 -6.85
N ASN A 92 2.76 10.99 -7.17
CA ASN A 92 3.27 10.78 -8.53
C ASN A 92 3.22 9.32 -8.97
N ARG A 93 3.40 8.37 -8.04
CA ARG A 93 3.45 6.94 -8.35
C ARG A 93 2.74 6.10 -7.32
N ILE A 94 2.02 5.08 -7.80
CA ILE A 94 1.37 4.08 -6.96
C ILE A 94 1.83 2.69 -7.40
N VAL A 95 2.15 1.83 -6.44
CA VAL A 95 2.39 0.40 -6.65
C VAL A 95 1.25 -0.35 -5.98
N TYR A 96 0.40 -0.99 -6.78
CA TYR A 96 -0.74 -1.76 -6.31
C TYR A 96 -0.47 -3.26 -6.46
N ILE A 97 -0.38 -3.94 -5.35
CA ILE A 97 -0.19 -5.40 -5.26
C ILE A 97 -1.55 -6.01 -4.90
N SER A 98 -1.96 -7.07 -5.56
CA SER A 98 -3.24 -7.74 -5.28
C SER A 98 -3.22 -9.21 -5.64
N CYS A 99 -3.81 -10.04 -4.80
CA CYS A 99 -4.12 -11.43 -5.10
C CYS A 99 -5.47 -11.64 -5.83
N ASN A 100 -6.17 -10.54 -6.17
CA ASN A 100 -7.45 -10.57 -6.90
C ASN A 100 -7.46 -9.51 -8.00
N SER A 101 -7.21 -9.93 -9.23
CA SER A 101 -7.15 -9.04 -10.39
C SER A 101 -8.49 -8.37 -10.72
N ALA A 102 -9.63 -8.98 -10.37
CA ALA A 102 -10.94 -8.41 -10.64
C ALA A 102 -11.22 -7.18 -9.77
N THR A 103 -10.96 -7.28 -8.45
CA THR A 103 -11.10 -6.12 -7.54
C THR A 103 -10.03 -5.08 -7.79
N GLN A 104 -8.83 -5.49 -8.18
CA GLN A 104 -7.78 -4.57 -8.61
C GLN A 104 -8.21 -3.77 -9.85
N ALA A 105 -8.74 -4.43 -10.88
CA ALA A 105 -9.22 -3.75 -12.08
C ALA A 105 -10.35 -2.76 -11.77
N ARG A 106 -11.28 -3.11 -10.87
CA ARG A 106 -12.32 -2.19 -10.39
C ARG A 106 -11.71 -0.94 -9.76
N ASP A 107 -10.76 -1.11 -8.86
CA ASP A 107 -10.12 0.02 -8.16
C ASP A 107 -9.30 0.88 -9.14
N LEU A 108 -8.60 0.25 -10.08
CA LEU A 108 -7.87 0.95 -11.15
C LEU A 108 -8.79 1.79 -12.03
N SER A 109 -9.98 1.28 -12.35
CA SER A 109 -10.96 2.05 -13.14
C SER A 109 -11.42 3.33 -12.44
N LEU A 110 -11.46 3.35 -11.09
CA LEU A 110 -11.75 4.55 -10.32
C LEU A 110 -10.61 5.57 -10.33
N MET A 111 -9.39 5.12 -10.66
CA MET A 111 -8.19 5.97 -10.69
C MET A 111 -7.82 6.45 -12.10
N ASP A 112 -8.48 5.94 -13.15
CA ASP A 112 -8.08 6.16 -14.55
C ASP A 112 -8.13 7.64 -14.97
N GLU A 113 -8.93 8.47 -14.34
CA GLU A 113 -8.96 9.90 -14.63
C GLU A 113 -7.60 10.59 -14.33
N LEU A 114 -6.95 10.21 -13.21
CA LEU A 114 -5.72 10.86 -12.74
C LEU A 114 -4.45 10.05 -13.02
N TYR A 115 -4.57 8.75 -13.17
CA TYR A 115 -3.42 7.83 -13.30
C TYR A 115 -3.50 7.02 -14.59
N LYS A 116 -2.33 6.68 -15.12
CA LYS A 116 -2.15 5.68 -16.19
C LYS A 116 -1.39 4.48 -15.67
N VAL A 117 -1.76 3.30 -16.11
CA VAL A 117 -1.00 2.07 -15.88
C VAL A 117 0.25 2.09 -16.76
N ILE A 118 1.42 1.96 -16.16
CA ILE A 118 2.70 1.94 -16.87
C ILE A 118 3.40 0.57 -16.84
N HIS A 119 3.02 -0.29 -15.88
CA HIS A 119 3.58 -1.64 -15.78
C HIS A 119 2.59 -2.58 -15.11
N ILE A 120 2.54 -3.82 -15.59
CA ILE A 120 1.76 -4.92 -15.01
C ILE A 120 2.67 -6.13 -14.93
N GLN A 121 2.76 -6.74 -13.75
CA GLN A 121 3.57 -7.93 -13.51
C GLN A 121 2.78 -8.95 -12.69
N PRO A 122 2.22 -9.99 -13.32
CA PRO A 122 1.70 -11.15 -12.58
C PRO A 122 2.84 -12.00 -12.04
N ILE A 123 2.65 -12.56 -10.84
CA ILE A 123 3.61 -13.41 -10.15
C ILE A 123 2.88 -14.63 -9.62
N ASP A 124 3.31 -15.82 -10.03
CA ASP A 124 2.79 -17.08 -9.52
C ASP A 124 3.47 -17.45 -8.20
N MET A 125 2.90 -16.96 -7.11
CA MET A 125 3.35 -17.24 -5.73
C MET A 125 2.79 -18.57 -5.20
N PHE A 126 1.73 -19.09 -5.82
CA PHE A 126 0.99 -20.26 -5.35
C PHE A 126 0.70 -21.22 -6.53
N PRO A 127 1.73 -21.88 -7.10
CA PRO A 127 1.63 -22.60 -8.39
C PRO A 127 0.70 -23.82 -8.37
N GLN A 128 0.26 -24.26 -7.19
CA GLN A 128 -0.73 -25.35 -7.06
C GLN A 128 -2.17 -24.85 -6.90
N THR A 129 -2.42 -23.55 -7.08
CA THR A 129 -3.73 -22.90 -6.93
C THR A 129 -4.04 -22.02 -8.15
N HIS A 130 -5.26 -21.48 -8.19
CA HIS A 130 -5.67 -20.48 -9.20
C HIS A 130 -5.31 -19.04 -8.78
N HIS A 131 -4.64 -18.85 -7.65
CA HIS A 131 -4.28 -17.53 -7.16
C HIS A 131 -2.97 -17.05 -7.79
N VAL A 132 -3.03 -15.85 -8.35
CA VAL A 132 -1.87 -15.14 -8.91
C VAL A 132 -1.80 -13.77 -8.25
N GLU A 133 -0.64 -13.42 -7.71
CA GLU A 133 -0.37 -12.04 -7.29
C GLU A 133 -0.14 -11.19 -8.52
N ASN A 134 -0.70 -10.00 -8.54
CA ASN A 134 -0.50 -9.07 -9.65
C ASN A 134 -0.02 -7.71 -9.12
N ILE A 135 1.11 -7.26 -9.64
CA ILE A 135 1.67 -5.94 -9.33
C ILE A 135 1.37 -5.00 -10.48
N VAL A 136 0.72 -3.89 -10.17
CA VAL A 136 0.45 -2.81 -11.13
C VAL A 136 1.13 -1.54 -10.67
N VAL A 137 1.88 -0.92 -11.57
CA VAL A 137 2.48 0.40 -11.32
C VAL A 137 1.69 1.44 -12.09
N LEU A 138 1.24 2.46 -11.36
CA LEU A 138 0.55 3.62 -11.92
C LEU A 138 1.44 4.86 -11.80
N GLU A 139 1.33 5.71 -12.77
CA GLU A 139 1.96 7.03 -12.81
C GLU A 139 0.89 8.09 -13.06
N LYS A 140 1.02 9.22 -12.36
CA LYS A 140 0.12 10.36 -12.55
C LYS A 140 0.23 10.87 -13.99
N LYS A 141 -0.91 11.17 -14.61
CA LYS A 141 -1.01 11.74 -15.97
C LYS A 141 -0.49 13.18 -16.01
#